data_8f77a13321c145dff696df7ab134f321
#
_entry.id   8f77a13321c145dff696df7ab134f321
#
_cell.length_a   1.000
_cell.length_b   1.000
_cell.length_c   1.000
_cell.angle_alpha   90.00
_cell.angle_beta   90.00
_cell.angle_gamma   90.00
#
_symmetry.space_group_name_H-M   'P 1'
#
loop_
_entity.id
_entity.type
_entity.pdbx_description
1 polymer ?
#
loop_
_entity_poly.entity_id
_entity_poly.type
_entity_poly.pdbx_seq_one_letter_code
_entity_poly.pdbx_strand_id
1 'polypeptide(L)'
;MMRLALALSMLATSALAQEDLKIDQTKIYVSEPSACQVLERQGLDALIEGDFLTLSFADGIQSMEFHCNFYDVKSRPNTPLLFVDAVCESPGDVYPDILAIAPMGEDTIQVVSSNDAMMVNTGVYEPPGPTTNPGVTLYTRCPNLSEIPVD
;
A
#
# COMPACT_ATOMS: atom_id res chain seq x y z
N MET A 1 -52.59 46.18 2.96
CA MET A 1 -51.26 46.04 3.62
C MET A 1 -50.96 44.57 3.66
N MET A 2 -50.09 44.10 2.74
CA MET A 2 -49.72 42.67 2.56
C MET A 2 -48.34 42.47 3.12
N ARG A 3 -48.23 41.69 4.21
CA ARG A 3 -46.96 41.38 4.85
C ARG A 3 -46.36 40.13 4.18
N LEU A 4 -45.30 40.35 3.43
CA LEU A 4 -44.47 39.28 2.85
C LEU A 4 -43.57 38.74 3.95
N ALA A 5 -43.72 37.47 4.32
CA ALA A 5 -42.81 36.75 5.20
C ALA A 5 -41.75 36.04 4.35
N LEU A 6 -40.52 36.52 4.42
CA LEU A 6 -39.36 35.84 3.82
C LEU A 6 -38.94 34.67 4.71
N ALA A 7 -39.10 33.44 4.22
CA ALA A 7 -38.57 32.24 4.86
C ALA A 7 -37.09 32.04 4.41
N LEU A 8 -36.17 32.23 5.32
CA LEU A 8 -34.72 31.98 5.12
C LEU A 8 -34.47 30.48 5.32
N SER A 9 -34.32 29.75 4.22
CA SER A 9 -33.89 28.31 4.25
C SER A 9 -32.40 28.24 4.53
N MET A 10 -32.03 27.84 5.75
CA MET A 10 -30.62 27.47 6.08
C MET A 10 -30.33 26.14 5.43
N LEU A 11 -29.53 26.15 4.37
CA LEU A 11 -28.87 24.97 3.83
C LEU A 11 -27.74 24.58 4.79
N ALA A 12 -27.98 23.56 5.62
CA ALA A 12 -26.94 22.90 6.39
C ALA A 12 -26.06 22.09 5.43
N THR A 13 -24.92 22.63 5.05
CA THR A 13 -23.86 21.87 4.40
C THR A 13 -23.28 20.92 5.45
N SER A 14 -23.64 19.63 5.36
CA SER A 14 -22.94 18.56 6.07
C SER A 14 -21.52 18.51 5.52
N ALA A 15 -20.56 19.09 6.24
CA ALA A 15 -19.15 18.78 6.05
C ALA A 15 -18.98 17.30 6.41
N LEU A 16 -18.88 16.45 5.38
CA LEU A 16 -18.40 15.08 5.58
C LEU A 16 -16.98 15.23 6.13
N ALA A 17 -16.82 14.87 7.40
CA ALA A 17 -15.50 14.70 7.98
C ALA A 17 -14.80 13.64 7.14
N GLN A 18 -13.84 14.07 6.35
CA GLN A 18 -12.92 13.17 5.66
C GLN A 18 -12.10 12.56 6.78
N GLU A 19 -12.39 11.31 7.16
CA GLU A 19 -11.56 10.58 8.11
C GLU A 19 -10.15 10.60 7.56
N ASP A 20 -9.20 11.09 8.36
CA ASP A 20 -7.78 11.12 8.02
C ASP A 20 -7.30 9.67 7.93
N LEU A 21 -7.36 9.09 6.74
CA LEU A 21 -6.83 7.77 6.47
C LEU A 21 -5.34 7.75 6.82
N LYS A 22 -4.96 6.83 7.69
CA LYS A 22 -3.58 6.65 8.15
C LYS A 22 -3.09 5.26 7.82
N ILE A 23 -1.81 5.19 7.44
CA ILE A 23 -1.12 3.92 7.24
C ILE A 23 -0.66 3.41 8.61
N ASP A 24 -1.11 2.24 9.02
CA ASP A 24 -0.65 1.60 10.25
C ASP A 24 0.68 0.86 9.98
N GLN A 25 1.78 1.53 10.30
CA GLN A 25 3.13 1.01 10.06
C GLN A 25 3.52 -0.15 10.99
N THR A 26 2.66 -0.54 11.93
CA THR A 26 2.89 -1.69 12.82
C THR A 26 2.32 -3.00 12.27
N LYS A 27 1.62 -2.95 11.14
CA LYS A 27 0.89 -4.09 10.57
C LYS A 27 1.59 -4.67 9.34
N ILE A 28 1.27 -5.93 9.06
CA ILE A 28 1.61 -6.59 7.81
C ILE A 28 0.51 -6.31 6.79
N TYR A 29 0.94 -6.07 5.57
CA TYR A 29 0.08 -5.91 4.39
C TYR A 29 0.44 -6.97 3.36
N VAL A 30 -0.54 -7.41 2.57
CA VAL A 30 -0.37 -8.45 1.54
C VAL A 30 -0.99 -8.01 0.22
N SER A 31 -0.37 -8.39 -0.90
CA SER A 31 -0.92 -8.12 -2.24
C SER A 31 -2.18 -8.92 -2.54
N GLU A 32 -2.35 -10.09 -1.90
CA GLU A 32 -3.51 -10.95 -2.01
C GLU A 32 -4.22 -11.07 -0.65
N PRO A 33 -5.46 -10.56 -0.48
CA PRO A 33 -6.14 -10.54 0.83
C PRO A 33 -6.26 -11.90 1.51
N SER A 34 -6.38 -12.97 0.73
CA SER A 34 -6.44 -14.36 1.24
C SER A 34 -5.16 -14.81 1.92
N ALA A 35 -4.03 -14.18 1.61
CA ALA A 35 -2.72 -14.51 2.16
C ALA A 35 -2.62 -14.23 3.67
N CYS A 36 -3.40 -13.30 4.22
CA CYS A 36 -3.41 -13.03 5.66
C CYS A 36 -3.65 -14.31 6.49
N GLN A 37 -4.67 -15.10 6.10
CA GLN A 37 -4.99 -16.34 6.81
C GLN A 37 -3.93 -17.43 6.65
N VAL A 38 -3.24 -17.43 5.52
CA VAL A 38 -2.17 -18.40 5.24
C VAL A 38 -0.95 -18.05 6.10
N LEU A 39 -0.56 -16.78 6.13
CA LEU A 39 0.53 -16.26 6.98
C LEU A 39 0.27 -16.50 8.48
N GLU A 40 -0.96 -16.30 8.96
CA GLU A 40 -1.32 -16.57 10.36
C GLU A 40 -1.10 -18.05 10.75
N ARG A 41 -1.27 -18.99 9.82
CA ARG A 41 -1.18 -20.43 10.08
C ARG A 41 0.19 -21.03 9.79
N GLN A 42 0.89 -20.50 8.80
CA GLN A 42 2.12 -21.11 8.26
C GLN A 42 3.35 -20.22 8.41
N GLY A 43 3.16 -18.98 8.92
CA GLY A 43 4.28 -18.06 9.07
C GLY A 43 5.01 -17.85 7.75
N LEU A 44 6.35 -17.80 7.81
CA LEU A 44 7.21 -17.58 6.65
C LEU A 44 7.13 -18.67 5.59
N ASP A 45 6.74 -19.89 5.94
CA ASP A 45 6.58 -20.99 4.98
C ASP A 45 5.50 -20.66 3.92
N ALA A 46 4.55 -19.80 4.26
CA ALA A 46 3.55 -19.30 3.32
C ALA A 46 4.15 -18.57 2.10
N LEU A 47 5.32 -17.96 2.24
CA LEU A 47 6.03 -17.26 1.15
C LEU A 47 6.65 -18.24 0.15
N ILE A 48 6.94 -19.48 0.57
CA ILE A 48 7.56 -20.50 -0.29
C ILE A 48 6.55 -21.05 -1.31
N GLU A 49 5.30 -21.18 -0.90
CA GLU A 49 4.24 -21.79 -1.71
C GLU A 49 3.29 -20.75 -2.32
N GLY A 50 3.31 -19.50 -1.82
CA GLY A 50 2.38 -18.44 -2.18
C GLY A 50 2.90 -17.54 -3.29
N ASP A 51 2.02 -17.21 -4.24
CA ASP A 51 2.28 -16.19 -5.27
C ASP A 51 1.72 -14.84 -4.81
N PHE A 52 2.28 -14.30 -3.74
CA PHE A 52 1.90 -13.00 -3.18
C PHE A 52 3.11 -12.28 -2.57
N LEU A 53 2.95 -10.96 -2.41
CA LEU A 53 3.91 -10.11 -1.73
C LEU A 53 3.42 -9.79 -0.33
N THR A 54 4.34 -9.74 0.63
CA THR A 54 4.12 -9.15 1.94
C THR A 54 4.82 -7.79 2.02
N LEU A 55 4.27 -6.87 2.79
CA LEU A 55 4.88 -5.59 3.12
C LEU A 55 4.80 -5.37 4.62
N SER A 56 5.94 -5.14 5.25
CA SER A 56 6.06 -4.58 6.60
C SER A 56 6.98 -3.37 6.57
N PHE A 57 6.82 -2.45 7.50
CA PHE A 57 7.72 -1.30 7.58
C PHE A 57 9.04 -1.62 8.27
N ALA A 58 9.14 -2.79 8.93
CA ALA A 58 10.37 -3.30 9.53
C ALA A 58 11.26 -4.01 8.51
N ASP A 59 10.66 -4.86 7.63
CA ASP A 59 11.42 -5.76 6.75
C ASP A 59 11.29 -5.40 5.26
N GLY A 60 10.39 -4.45 4.92
CA GLY A 60 10.14 -4.06 3.54
C GLY A 60 9.13 -4.96 2.82
N ILE A 61 9.30 -5.11 1.49
CA ILE A 61 8.46 -5.97 0.65
C ILE A 61 9.18 -7.28 0.40
N GLN A 62 8.46 -8.40 0.52
CA GLN A 62 9.05 -9.73 0.39
C GLN A 62 8.13 -10.71 -0.33
N SER A 63 8.75 -11.61 -1.09
CA SER A 63 8.20 -12.87 -1.57
C SER A 63 9.29 -13.92 -1.56
N MET A 64 9.06 -15.10 -2.14
CA MET A 64 10.08 -16.15 -2.24
C MET A 64 11.34 -15.69 -3.00
N GLU A 65 11.16 -14.94 -4.10
CA GLU A 65 12.25 -14.57 -5.00
C GLU A 65 12.51 -13.05 -5.06
N PHE A 66 11.75 -12.26 -4.32
CA PHE A 66 11.85 -10.80 -4.36
C PHE A 66 11.92 -10.23 -2.95
N HIS A 67 12.90 -9.34 -2.74
CA HIS A 67 13.06 -8.58 -1.50
C HIS A 67 13.26 -7.11 -1.83
N CYS A 68 12.62 -6.23 -1.08
CA CYS A 68 12.79 -4.80 -1.21
C CYS A 68 12.96 -4.20 0.19
N ASN A 69 14.20 -4.06 0.62
CA ASN A 69 14.54 -3.57 1.96
C ASN A 69 14.34 -2.06 2.07
N PHE A 70 13.65 -1.60 3.09
CA PHE A 70 13.41 -0.18 3.36
C PHE A 70 14.56 0.40 4.18
N TYR A 71 15.18 1.47 3.70
CA TYR A 71 16.29 2.16 4.37
C TYR A 71 15.84 3.43 5.07
N ASP A 72 14.88 4.14 4.50
CA ASP A 72 14.37 5.38 5.07
C ASP A 72 12.90 5.54 4.72
N VAL A 73 12.06 5.77 5.73
CA VAL A 73 10.61 5.99 5.58
C VAL A 73 10.31 7.42 6.00
N LYS A 74 9.94 8.25 5.04
CA LYS A 74 9.70 9.69 5.19
C LYS A 74 8.21 9.99 5.15
N SER A 75 7.74 10.76 6.12
CA SER A 75 6.40 11.36 6.10
C SER A 75 6.49 12.87 5.87
N ARG A 76 5.42 13.46 5.36
CA ARG A 76 5.27 14.92 5.28
C ARG A 76 4.13 15.39 6.17
N PRO A 77 4.26 16.56 6.83
CA PRO A 77 3.16 17.15 7.58
C PRO A 77 1.92 17.35 6.68
N ASN A 78 0.75 17.09 7.25
CA ASN A 78 -0.57 17.29 6.60
C ASN A 78 -0.83 16.44 5.34
N THR A 79 -0.16 15.30 5.22
CA THR A 79 -0.42 14.30 4.17
C THR A 79 -0.28 12.89 4.74
N PRO A 80 -1.15 11.95 4.35
CA PRO A 80 -1.01 10.55 4.76
C PRO A 80 0.02 9.77 3.93
N LEU A 81 0.72 10.46 3.01
CA LEU A 81 1.68 9.83 2.11
C LEU A 81 3.00 9.52 2.83
N LEU A 82 3.56 8.36 2.52
CA LEU A 82 4.91 7.98 2.89
C LEU A 82 5.76 7.86 1.63
N PHE A 83 7.03 8.25 1.75
CA PHE A 83 8.05 8.05 0.74
C PHE A 83 9.12 7.15 1.33
N VAL A 84 9.51 6.13 0.59
CA VAL A 84 10.45 5.11 1.06
C VAL A 84 11.62 5.03 0.10
N ASP A 85 12.83 5.18 0.62
CA ASP A 85 14.05 4.82 -0.08
C ASP A 85 14.32 3.34 0.16
N ALA A 86 14.42 2.55 -0.90
CA ALA A 86 14.55 1.11 -0.84
C ALA A 86 15.68 0.59 -1.74
N VAL A 87 16.18 -0.61 -1.41
CA VAL A 87 16.98 -1.42 -2.31
C VAL A 87 16.28 -2.74 -2.51
N CYS A 88 16.00 -3.04 -3.76
CA CYS A 88 15.24 -4.21 -4.16
C CYS A 88 16.16 -5.23 -4.84
N GLU A 89 15.87 -6.50 -4.61
CA GLU A 89 16.60 -7.65 -5.14
C GLU A 89 15.62 -8.62 -5.79
N SER A 90 15.96 -9.06 -7.00
CA SER A 90 15.31 -10.15 -7.71
C SER A 90 16.39 -11.09 -8.25
N PRO A 91 16.07 -12.32 -8.70
CA PRO A 91 17.07 -13.23 -9.22
C PRO A 91 17.92 -12.60 -10.31
N GLY A 92 19.20 -12.33 -9.98
CA GLY A 92 20.20 -11.77 -10.90
C GLY A 92 20.25 -10.24 -10.99
N ASP A 93 19.44 -9.51 -10.21
CA ASP A 93 19.42 -8.05 -10.22
C ASP A 93 19.28 -7.44 -8.82
N VAL A 94 19.99 -6.32 -8.59
CA VAL A 94 19.89 -5.50 -7.37
C VAL A 94 19.82 -4.04 -7.80
N TYR A 95 18.79 -3.33 -7.36
CA TYR A 95 18.56 -1.95 -7.80
C TYR A 95 17.97 -1.08 -6.69
N PRO A 96 18.28 0.23 -6.68
CA PRO A 96 17.61 1.19 -5.82
C PRO A 96 16.20 1.49 -6.35
N ASP A 97 15.25 1.69 -5.45
CA ASP A 97 13.91 2.14 -5.78
C ASP A 97 13.43 3.23 -4.84
N ILE A 98 12.51 4.04 -5.32
CA ILE A 98 11.77 5.02 -4.53
C ILE A 98 10.30 4.63 -4.58
N LEU A 99 9.75 4.32 -3.41
CA LEU A 99 8.34 3.96 -3.28
C LEU A 99 7.53 5.14 -2.74
N ALA A 100 6.34 5.35 -3.32
CA ALA A 100 5.33 6.22 -2.74
C ALA A 100 4.19 5.36 -2.23
N ILE A 101 3.86 5.49 -0.94
CA ILE A 101 2.81 4.69 -0.30
C ILE A 101 1.67 5.62 0.13
N ALA A 102 0.46 5.31 -0.29
CA ALA A 102 -0.74 6.07 0.00
C ALA A 102 -1.86 5.17 0.57
N PRO A 103 -2.63 5.62 1.55
CA PRO A 103 -3.84 4.91 1.95
C PRO A 103 -4.91 5.05 0.86
N MET A 104 -5.57 3.94 0.51
CA MET A 104 -6.67 3.89 -0.44
C MET A 104 -8.02 3.58 0.22
N GLY A 105 -7.99 3.22 1.50
CA GLY A 105 -9.14 2.88 2.33
C GLY A 105 -8.68 2.57 3.75
N GLU A 106 -9.57 2.05 4.58
CA GLU A 106 -9.23 1.69 5.97
C GLU A 106 -8.17 0.59 6.06
N ASP A 107 -8.25 -0.38 5.15
CA ASP A 107 -7.41 -1.58 5.18
C ASP A 107 -6.53 -1.74 3.93
N THR A 108 -6.56 -0.78 3.02
CA THR A 108 -5.83 -0.89 1.75
C THR A 108 -4.86 0.26 1.59
N ILE A 109 -3.64 -0.06 1.19
CA ILE A 109 -2.63 0.90 0.77
C ILE A 109 -2.25 0.64 -0.68
N GLN A 110 -1.88 1.72 -1.36
CA GLN A 110 -1.29 1.70 -2.69
C GLN A 110 0.21 1.96 -2.56
N VAL A 111 1.00 1.13 -3.18
CA VAL A 111 2.44 1.31 -3.33
C VAL A 111 2.75 1.58 -4.79
N VAL A 112 3.49 2.64 -5.06
CA VAL A 112 3.97 3.00 -6.39
C VAL A 112 5.48 2.89 -6.41
N SER A 113 6.00 1.97 -7.22
CA SER A 113 7.43 1.78 -7.48
C SER A 113 7.87 2.66 -8.65
N SER A 114 8.90 3.45 -8.46
CA SER A 114 9.46 4.28 -9.54
C SER A 114 10.21 3.42 -10.57
N ASN A 115 10.88 2.37 -10.13
CA ASN A 115 11.57 1.44 -11.02
C ASN A 115 10.60 0.69 -11.91
N ASP A 116 9.54 0.09 -11.33
CA ASP A 116 8.56 -0.67 -12.09
C ASP A 116 7.82 0.22 -13.09
N ALA A 117 7.47 1.43 -12.69
CA ALA A 117 6.85 2.40 -13.59
C ALA A 117 7.77 2.72 -14.78
N MET A 118 9.07 2.86 -14.56
CA MET A 118 10.06 3.07 -15.61
C MET A 118 10.16 1.85 -16.53
N MET A 119 10.25 0.65 -15.98
CA MET A 119 10.39 -0.60 -16.73
C MET A 119 9.17 -0.86 -17.63
N VAL A 120 7.97 -0.61 -17.15
CA VAL A 120 6.74 -0.70 -17.98
C VAL A 120 6.75 0.37 -19.06
N ASN A 121 7.06 1.63 -18.73
CA ASN A 121 7.05 2.72 -19.71
C ASN A 121 8.13 2.59 -20.79
N THR A 122 9.22 1.90 -20.51
CA THR A 122 10.28 1.59 -21.50
C THR A 122 10.02 0.29 -22.26
N GLY A 123 8.94 -0.43 -21.94
CA GLY A 123 8.57 -1.69 -22.60
C GLY A 123 9.46 -2.87 -22.22
N VAL A 124 10.18 -2.80 -21.11
CA VAL A 124 11.03 -3.89 -20.63
C VAL A 124 10.17 -5.03 -20.08
N TYR A 125 9.06 -4.69 -19.43
CA TYR A 125 8.04 -5.69 -19.10
C TYR A 125 6.61 -5.15 -19.29
N GLU A 126 5.64 -6.04 -19.41
CA GLU A 126 4.23 -5.71 -19.53
C GLU A 126 3.55 -5.69 -18.14
N PRO A 127 2.67 -4.72 -17.86
CA PRO A 127 1.91 -4.72 -16.62
C PRO A 127 0.97 -5.92 -16.57
N PRO A 128 0.61 -6.43 -15.39
CA PRO A 128 -0.20 -7.65 -15.23
C PRO A 128 -1.64 -7.53 -15.75
N GLY A 129 -2.04 -6.40 -16.31
CA GLY A 129 -3.34 -6.21 -16.94
C GLY A 129 -3.55 -4.83 -17.54
N PRO A 130 -4.49 -4.69 -18.49
CA PRO A 130 -4.71 -3.45 -19.26
C PRO A 130 -5.24 -2.28 -18.41
N THR A 131 -5.72 -2.54 -17.20
CA THR A 131 -6.26 -1.53 -16.28
C THR A 131 -5.31 -1.19 -15.14
N THR A 132 -4.14 -1.83 -15.08
CA THR A 132 -3.15 -1.62 -14.02
C THR A 132 -2.28 -0.42 -14.38
N ASN A 133 -2.17 0.55 -13.49
CA ASN A 133 -1.23 1.65 -13.66
C ASN A 133 0.21 1.12 -13.52
N PRO A 134 1.15 1.56 -14.36
CA PRO A 134 2.54 1.14 -14.28
C PRO A 134 3.13 1.35 -12.87
N GLY A 135 3.77 0.33 -12.32
CA GLY A 135 4.44 0.38 -11.03
C GLY A 135 3.51 0.47 -9.82
N VAL A 136 2.20 0.24 -9.98
CA VAL A 136 1.23 0.32 -8.89
C VAL A 136 0.85 -1.06 -8.39
N THR A 137 1.02 -1.29 -7.08
CA THR A 137 0.56 -2.50 -6.38
C THR A 137 -0.34 -2.11 -5.21
N LEU A 138 -1.46 -2.80 -5.05
CA LEU A 138 -2.36 -2.65 -3.91
C LEU A 138 -2.03 -3.71 -2.87
N TYR A 139 -2.05 -3.29 -1.59
CA TYR A 139 -1.83 -4.19 -0.46
C TYR A 139 -2.97 -4.04 0.53
N THR A 140 -3.43 -5.16 1.06
CA THR A 140 -4.47 -5.22 2.09
C THR A 140 -3.84 -5.51 3.44
N ARG A 141 -4.27 -4.78 4.46
CA ARG A 141 -3.82 -4.94 5.84
C ARG A 141 -4.31 -6.25 6.44
N CYS A 142 -3.41 -7.01 7.05
CA CYS A 142 -3.75 -8.16 7.87
C CYS A 142 -4.10 -7.70 9.29
N PRO A 143 -5.35 -7.85 9.75
CA PRO A 143 -5.78 -7.27 11.03
C PRO A 143 -5.06 -7.90 12.24
N ASN A 144 -4.74 -9.19 12.15
CA ASN A 144 -4.17 -9.96 13.26
C ASN A 144 -2.64 -10.06 13.24
N LEU A 145 -1.97 -9.56 12.18
CA LEU A 145 -0.52 -9.69 12.01
C LEU A 145 0.17 -8.34 12.19
N SER A 146 1.09 -8.27 13.15
CA SER A 146 2.06 -7.17 13.31
C SER A 146 3.47 -7.57 12.88
N GLU A 147 3.71 -8.85 12.74
CA GLU A 147 4.94 -9.48 12.24
C GLU A 147 4.59 -10.85 11.67
N ILE A 148 5.44 -11.38 10.80
CA ILE A 148 5.24 -12.74 10.26
C ILE A 148 5.75 -13.73 11.31
N PRO A 149 4.92 -14.69 11.76
CA PRO A 149 5.36 -15.69 12.73
C PRO A 149 6.57 -16.48 12.22
N VAL A 150 7.52 -16.76 13.13
CA VAL A 150 8.69 -17.61 12.86
C VAL A 150 8.55 -18.83 13.75
N ASP A 151 8.41 -20.01 13.16
CA ASP A 151 8.34 -21.30 13.86
C ASP A 151 9.71 -21.82 14.28
#